data_e5466b599dab85f6968a350e59ec81d1
#
_entry.id   e5466b599dab85f6968a350e59ec81d1
#
_cell.length_a   1.000
_cell.length_b   1.000
_cell.length_c   1.000
_cell.angle_alpha   90.00
_cell.angle_beta   90.00
_cell.angle_gamma   90.00
#
_symmetry.space_group_name_H-M   'P 1'
#
loop_
_entity.id
_entity.type
_entity.pdbx_description
1 polymer ?
#
loop_
_entity_poly.entity_id
_entity_poly.type
_entity_poly.pdbx_seq_one_letter_code
_entity_poly.pdbx_strand_id
1 'polypeptide(L)'
;MKNSLFISQNVPNTLVKKYNVSQAANNFCLHINELEYFSHHVAIPPANIDQNFQNQIEENTGIEYHLCRVFKHKGIGKTINIILDNIWLYFRILKAPEKNIWFYNVWTGNLLSYLLIYALSFKKVYILLADYNPARYNRWIGKSILWAIRQAKGVVSLSGRCNEVNHNFSCIPGIIPKSKISKQIGSFHRNKCFLLSGTLNKNTGIELALDVFKNIPDATLFLSGMISDDYKIKLEEICQKYKNIILYEQ
;
A
#
# COMPACT_ATOMS: atom_id res chain seq x y z
N MET A 1 -13.57 2.47 23.02
CA MET A 1 -12.15 2.71 23.33
C MET A 1 -11.31 2.15 22.19
N LYS A 2 -10.51 2.99 21.59
CA LYS A 2 -9.49 2.57 20.62
C LYS A 2 -8.50 1.66 21.35
N ASN A 3 -8.36 0.41 20.94
CA ASN A 3 -7.47 -0.57 21.59
C ASN A 3 -6.68 -1.33 20.52
N SER A 4 -6.24 -0.60 19.52
CA SER A 4 -5.57 -1.18 18.36
C SER A 4 -4.41 -0.30 17.90
N LEU A 5 -3.25 -0.92 17.67
CA LEU A 5 -2.07 -0.33 17.06
C LEU A 5 -2.01 -0.74 15.60
N PHE A 6 -1.80 0.22 14.70
CA PHE A 6 -1.62 -0.02 13.27
C PHE A 6 -0.16 0.11 12.86
N ILE A 7 0.31 -0.84 12.08
CA ILE A 7 1.70 -0.91 11.59
C ILE A 7 1.68 -0.94 10.08
N SER A 8 2.37 0.01 9.48
CA SER A 8 2.40 0.19 8.02
C SER A 8 3.81 0.41 7.47
N GLN A 9 3.89 0.62 6.15
CA GLN A 9 5.13 0.93 5.42
C GLN A 9 5.10 2.32 4.79
N ASN A 10 4.14 3.14 5.12
CA ASN A 10 4.01 4.44 4.48
C ASN A 10 5.16 5.39 4.86
N VAL A 11 5.27 6.44 4.09
CA VAL A 11 6.21 7.56 4.28
C VAL A 11 5.41 8.86 4.36
N PRO A 12 5.98 9.93 4.92
CA PRO A 12 5.39 11.26 4.82
C PRO A 12 5.06 11.62 3.36
N ASN A 13 3.92 12.24 3.11
CA ASN A 13 3.44 12.54 1.74
C ASN A 13 4.46 13.33 0.91
N THR A 14 5.22 14.21 1.54
CA THR A 14 6.29 15.00 0.90
C THR A 14 7.41 14.13 0.32
N LEU A 15 7.55 12.90 0.80
CA LEU A 15 8.64 11.98 0.44
C LEU A 15 8.21 10.89 -0.53
N VAL A 16 6.91 10.75 -0.82
CA VAL A 16 6.38 9.68 -1.68
C VAL A 16 7.00 9.70 -3.07
N LYS A 17 7.04 10.87 -3.72
CA LYS A 17 7.66 11.04 -5.04
C LYS A 17 9.17 10.80 -4.99
N LYS A 18 9.85 11.36 -3.98
CA LYS A 18 11.31 11.23 -3.80
C LYS A 18 11.77 9.77 -3.70
N TYR A 19 11.00 8.93 -3.04
CA TYR A 19 11.39 7.54 -2.78
C TYR A 19 10.63 6.51 -3.64
N ASN A 20 9.87 6.98 -4.62
CA ASN A 20 9.09 6.13 -5.53
C ASN A 20 8.22 5.10 -4.76
N VAL A 21 7.57 5.55 -3.69
CA VAL A 21 6.64 4.74 -2.91
C VAL A 21 5.27 4.75 -3.60
N SER A 22 4.55 3.65 -3.53
CA SER A 22 3.19 3.57 -4.07
C SER A 22 2.28 4.61 -3.43
N GLN A 23 1.86 5.62 -4.20
CA GLN A 23 0.95 6.66 -3.75
C GLN A 23 -0.38 6.08 -3.26
N ALA A 24 -0.90 5.06 -3.94
CA ALA A 24 -2.14 4.41 -3.57
C ALA A 24 -2.03 3.71 -2.21
N ALA A 25 -0.95 2.95 -1.97
CA ALA A 25 -0.71 2.30 -0.69
C ALA A 25 -0.49 3.33 0.43
N ASN A 26 0.26 4.40 0.14
CA ASN A 26 0.51 5.47 1.10
C ASN A 26 -0.78 6.19 1.50
N ASN A 27 -1.58 6.62 0.53
CA ASN A 27 -2.87 7.26 0.75
C ASN A 27 -3.84 6.35 1.51
N PHE A 28 -3.86 5.04 1.20
CA PHE A 28 -4.69 4.09 1.90
C PHE A 28 -4.36 4.02 3.40
N CYS A 29 -3.07 3.97 3.77
CA CYS A 29 -2.63 3.98 5.16
C CYS A 29 -3.00 5.29 5.89
N LEU A 30 -2.88 6.44 5.20
CA LEU A 30 -3.27 7.73 5.75
C LEU A 30 -4.78 7.81 5.98
N HIS A 31 -5.59 7.34 5.02
CA HIS A 31 -7.05 7.34 5.17
C HIS A 31 -7.53 6.40 6.28
N ILE A 32 -6.87 5.26 6.47
CA ILE A 32 -7.14 4.39 7.61
C ILE A 32 -6.86 5.12 8.94
N ASN A 33 -5.78 5.89 8.99
CA ASN A 33 -5.46 6.69 10.17
C ASN A 33 -6.52 7.74 10.46
N GLU A 34 -7.06 8.42 9.43
CA GLU A 34 -8.16 9.39 9.54
C GLU A 34 -9.48 8.78 10.08
N LEU A 35 -9.70 7.48 9.90
CA LEU A 35 -10.89 6.80 10.41
C LEU A 35 -10.90 6.65 11.93
N GLU A 36 -9.81 6.98 12.58
CA GLU A 36 -9.65 6.97 14.03
C GLU A 36 -9.97 5.63 14.72
N TYR A 37 -9.92 4.49 14.02
CA TYR A 37 -10.10 3.17 14.61
C TYR A 37 -8.89 2.69 15.41
N PHE A 38 -7.73 3.27 15.15
CA PHE A 38 -6.47 2.94 15.80
C PHE A 38 -6.09 4.00 16.82
N SER A 39 -5.53 3.56 17.95
CA SER A 39 -5.01 4.46 19.00
C SER A 39 -3.69 5.07 18.58
N HIS A 40 -2.86 4.25 17.94
CA HIS A 40 -1.54 4.64 17.47
C HIS A 40 -1.26 4.05 16.10
N HIS A 41 -0.45 4.75 15.31
CA HIS A 41 0.03 4.31 14.02
C HIS A 41 1.57 4.42 13.98
N VAL A 42 2.23 3.29 13.75
CA VAL A 42 3.68 3.21 13.57
C VAL A 42 3.97 2.82 12.13
N ALA A 43 4.81 3.59 11.47
CA ALA A 43 5.24 3.33 10.11
C ALA A 43 6.73 2.97 10.08
N ILE A 44 7.04 1.83 9.45
CA ILE A 44 8.40 1.43 9.10
C ILE A 44 8.56 1.65 7.60
N PRO A 45 9.15 2.77 7.17
CA PRO A 45 9.33 3.06 5.75
C PRO A 45 10.08 1.97 4.99
N PRO A 46 9.85 1.83 3.66
CA PRO A 46 10.58 0.86 2.87
C PRO A 46 12.08 1.01 2.95
N ALA A 47 12.78 -0.12 2.87
CA ALA A 47 14.22 -0.19 3.04
C ALA A 47 15.06 0.49 1.94
N ASN A 48 14.48 1.08 0.91
CA ASN A 48 15.16 1.84 -0.14
C ASN A 48 15.27 3.35 0.15
N ILE A 49 14.74 3.81 1.30
CA ILE A 49 14.82 5.20 1.72
C ILE A 49 16.24 5.55 2.15
N ASP A 50 16.73 6.72 1.75
CA ASP A 50 18.11 7.12 1.95
C ASP A 50 18.47 7.38 3.45
N GLN A 51 19.78 7.57 3.71
CA GLN A 51 20.33 7.75 5.06
C GLN A 51 19.88 9.04 5.76
N ASN A 52 19.29 9.98 5.03
CA ASN A 52 18.87 11.29 5.56
C ASN A 52 17.45 11.28 6.13
N PHE A 53 16.78 10.13 6.10
CA PHE A 53 15.47 10.01 6.73
C PHE A 53 15.63 10.07 8.26
N GLN A 54 14.95 11.02 8.88
CA GLN A 54 14.93 11.15 10.34
C GLN A 54 13.69 10.48 10.92
N ASN A 55 13.88 9.78 12.03
CA ASN A 55 12.77 9.25 12.81
C ASN A 55 12.00 10.43 13.40
N GLN A 56 10.68 10.44 13.19
CA GLN A 56 9.84 11.57 13.59
C GLN A 56 8.41 11.11 13.89
N ILE A 57 7.72 11.89 14.65
CA ILE A 57 6.25 11.81 14.75
C ILE A 57 5.70 12.97 13.91
N GLU A 58 4.86 12.65 12.94
CA GLU A 58 4.25 13.65 12.09
C GLU A 58 3.11 14.33 12.85
N GLU A 59 3.26 15.61 13.17
CA GLU A 59 2.33 16.37 14.04
C GLU A 59 0.88 16.33 13.54
N ASN A 60 0.68 16.47 12.23
CA ASN A 60 -0.67 16.53 11.65
C ASN A 60 -1.41 15.19 11.66
N THR A 61 -0.71 14.07 11.61
CA THR A 61 -1.30 12.73 11.51
C THR A 61 -1.08 11.89 12.74
N GLY A 62 -0.13 12.25 13.61
CA GLY A 62 0.28 11.47 14.77
C GLY A 62 0.99 10.16 14.42
N ILE A 63 1.42 9.99 13.17
CA ILE A 63 2.11 8.77 12.72
C ILE A 63 3.56 8.80 13.19
N GLU A 64 3.98 7.74 13.89
CA GLU A 64 5.35 7.55 14.34
C GLU A 64 6.16 6.85 13.23
N TYR A 65 7.06 7.58 12.57
CA TYR A 65 7.96 7.02 11.56
C TYR A 65 9.28 6.58 12.19
N HIS A 66 9.66 5.33 11.97
CA HIS A 66 10.93 4.79 12.47
C HIS A 66 11.67 4.02 11.39
N LEU A 67 12.98 4.24 11.31
CA LEU A 67 13.87 3.54 10.40
C LEU A 67 15.29 3.46 10.96
N CYS A 68 15.83 2.26 11.11
CA CYS A 68 17.19 2.05 11.57
C CYS A 68 18.22 2.36 10.47
N ARG A 69 19.26 3.11 10.83
CA ARG A 69 20.32 3.58 9.91
C ARG A 69 21.72 3.35 10.44
N VAL A 70 21.93 2.29 11.21
CA VAL A 70 23.24 1.98 11.80
C VAL A 70 24.26 1.62 10.73
N PHE A 71 23.84 0.92 9.67
CA PHE A 71 24.72 0.45 8.60
C PHE A 71 24.35 1.05 7.25
N LYS A 72 25.35 1.07 6.33
CA LYS A 72 25.10 1.46 4.93
C LYS A 72 23.97 0.60 4.33
N HIS A 73 23.07 1.24 3.57
CA HIS A 73 21.84 0.62 3.09
C HIS A 73 22.03 -0.22 1.80
N LYS A 74 23.12 -1.01 1.75
CA LYS A 74 23.47 -1.93 0.66
C LYS A 74 23.94 -3.28 1.22
N GLY A 75 23.64 -4.36 0.52
CA GLY A 75 24.08 -5.71 0.87
C GLY A 75 23.71 -6.13 2.30
N ILE A 76 24.67 -6.65 3.03
CA ILE A 76 24.51 -7.16 4.41
C ILE A 76 24.03 -6.05 5.36
N GLY A 77 24.54 -4.83 5.22
CA GLY A 77 24.13 -3.70 6.08
C GLY A 77 22.62 -3.40 6.00
N LYS A 78 22.02 -3.51 4.81
CA LYS A 78 20.56 -3.42 4.63
C LYS A 78 19.83 -4.49 5.45
N THR A 79 20.29 -5.73 5.39
CA THR A 79 19.67 -6.84 6.12
C THR A 79 19.75 -6.64 7.63
N ILE A 80 20.89 -6.17 8.13
CA ILE A 80 21.07 -5.86 9.56
C ILE A 80 20.12 -4.74 9.99
N ASN A 81 20.00 -3.65 9.21
CA ASN A 81 19.05 -2.58 9.52
C ASN A 81 17.61 -3.10 9.59
N ILE A 82 17.18 -3.96 8.65
CA ILE A 82 15.85 -4.59 8.67
C ILE A 82 15.65 -5.42 9.95
N ILE A 83 16.65 -6.16 10.37
CA ILE A 83 16.58 -6.94 11.63
C ILE A 83 16.44 -5.99 12.83
N LEU A 84 17.23 -4.93 12.89
CA LEU A 84 17.16 -3.94 13.97
C LEU A 84 15.81 -3.21 14.00
N ASP A 85 15.24 -2.84 12.84
CA ASP A 85 13.90 -2.27 12.74
C ASP A 85 12.83 -3.24 13.30
N ASN A 86 12.95 -4.53 12.99
CA ASN A 86 12.02 -5.54 13.49
C ASN A 86 12.16 -5.76 15.02
N ILE A 87 13.37 -5.75 15.54
CA ILE A 87 13.61 -5.85 16.99
C ILE A 87 13.05 -4.62 17.71
N TRP A 88 13.32 -3.44 17.19
CA TRP A 88 12.75 -2.20 17.72
C TRP A 88 11.23 -2.24 17.70
N LEU A 89 10.63 -2.62 16.57
CA LEU A 89 9.18 -2.73 16.42
C LEU A 89 8.58 -3.74 17.40
N TYR A 90 9.22 -4.88 17.61
CA TYR A 90 8.79 -5.86 18.60
C TYR A 90 8.70 -5.24 20.00
N PHE A 91 9.76 -4.56 20.47
CA PHE A 91 9.74 -3.92 21.77
C PHE A 91 8.75 -2.75 21.85
N ARG A 92 8.59 -2.01 20.75
CA ARG A 92 7.60 -0.94 20.66
C ARG A 92 6.16 -1.49 20.81
N ILE A 93 5.87 -2.62 20.18
CA ILE A 93 4.59 -3.32 20.30
C ILE A 93 4.39 -3.88 21.71
N LEU A 94 5.41 -4.46 22.33
CA LEU A 94 5.28 -4.99 23.70
C LEU A 94 4.94 -3.90 24.71
N LYS A 95 5.55 -2.73 24.58
CA LYS A 95 5.30 -1.56 25.46
C LYS A 95 3.96 -0.87 25.17
N ALA A 96 3.36 -1.11 24.01
CA ALA A 96 2.09 -0.51 23.65
C ALA A 96 0.94 -1.05 24.51
N PRO A 97 0.01 -0.22 25.00
CA PRO A 97 -1.11 -0.66 25.80
C PRO A 97 -2.15 -1.45 24.97
N GLU A 98 -2.12 -1.31 23.66
CA GLU A 98 -3.06 -1.95 22.75
C GLU A 98 -2.92 -3.46 22.77
N LYS A 99 -4.08 -4.15 22.79
CA LYS A 99 -4.15 -5.61 22.73
C LYS A 99 -4.21 -6.15 21.30
N ASN A 100 -4.71 -5.33 20.37
CA ASN A 100 -4.87 -5.69 18.97
C ASN A 100 -3.81 -4.99 18.12
N ILE A 101 -3.06 -5.77 17.36
CA ILE A 101 -1.99 -5.29 16.50
C ILE A 101 -2.38 -5.57 15.06
N TRP A 102 -2.45 -4.53 14.25
CA TRP A 102 -2.80 -4.62 12.83
C TRP A 102 -1.60 -4.34 11.97
N PHE A 103 -1.23 -5.28 11.11
CA PHE A 103 -0.20 -5.10 10.10
C PHE A 103 -0.81 -4.79 8.74
N TYR A 104 -0.39 -3.69 8.12
CA TYR A 104 -0.66 -3.43 6.71
C TYR A 104 0.30 -4.25 5.87
N ASN A 105 -0.18 -5.36 5.33
CA ASN A 105 0.58 -6.43 4.71
C ASN A 105 1.65 -7.05 5.64
N VAL A 106 2.00 -8.30 5.39
CA VAL A 106 3.18 -8.95 5.92
C VAL A 106 4.18 -9.12 4.79
N TRP A 107 5.40 -8.68 4.99
CA TRP A 107 6.49 -8.65 4.01
C TRP A 107 7.82 -8.83 4.71
N THR A 108 8.90 -8.97 3.94
CA THR A 108 10.23 -9.25 4.50
C THR A 108 10.68 -8.25 5.57
N GLY A 109 10.26 -6.99 5.46
CA GLY A 109 10.66 -5.92 6.37
C GLY A 109 9.97 -5.94 7.73
N ASN A 110 8.83 -6.66 7.90
CA ASN A 110 8.13 -6.76 9.19
C ASN A 110 7.83 -8.22 9.60
N LEU A 111 8.24 -9.20 8.81
CA LEU A 111 7.96 -10.60 9.08
C LEU A 111 8.54 -11.08 10.42
N LEU A 112 9.76 -10.68 10.74
CA LEU A 112 10.40 -11.10 11.99
C LEU A 112 9.64 -10.54 13.21
N SER A 113 9.27 -9.27 13.22
CA SER A 113 8.48 -8.68 14.30
C SER A 113 7.10 -9.35 14.41
N TYR A 114 6.45 -9.67 13.28
CA TYR A 114 5.22 -10.45 13.28
C TYR A 114 5.40 -11.79 13.98
N LEU A 115 6.43 -12.56 13.60
CA LEU A 115 6.73 -13.88 14.18
C LEU A 115 7.02 -13.81 15.69
N LEU A 116 7.81 -12.82 16.10
CA LEU A 116 8.13 -12.59 17.51
C LEU A 116 6.86 -12.24 18.33
N ILE A 117 6.00 -11.36 17.81
CA ILE A 117 4.75 -11.01 18.47
C ILE A 117 3.81 -12.21 18.55
N TYR A 118 3.69 -12.96 17.47
CA TYR A 118 2.85 -14.16 17.43
C TYR A 118 3.31 -15.22 18.44
N ALA A 119 4.62 -15.48 18.53
CA ALA A 119 5.16 -16.55 19.35
C ALA A 119 5.35 -16.17 20.83
N LEU A 120 5.66 -14.90 21.12
CA LEU A 120 6.16 -14.47 22.43
C LEU A 120 5.25 -13.43 23.14
N SER A 121 4.08 -13.11 22.58
CA SER A 121 3.19 -12.14 23.19
C SER A 121 1.75 -12.65 23.28
N PHE A 122 0.98 -12.08 24.22
CA PHE A 122 -0.45 -12.32 24.35
C PHE A 122 -1.31 -11.38 23.49
N LYS A 123 -0.69 -10.64 22.57
CA LYS A 123 -1.37 -9.70 21.70
C LYS A 123 -2.05 -10.42 20.52
N LYS A 124 -3.20 -9.92 20.11
CA LYS A 124 -3.94 -10.46 18.99
C LYS A 124 -3.45 -9.77 17.70
N VAL A 125 -2.95 -10.56 16.75
CA VAL A 125 -2.42 -10.02 15.49
C VAL A 125 -3.45 -10.17 14.39
N TYR A 126 -3.70 -9.09 13.69
CA TYR A 126 -4.57 -8.98 12.53
C TYR A 126 -3.77 -8.46 11.33
N ILE A 127 -4.24 -8.78 10.13
CA ILE A 127 -3.60 -8.33 8.90
C ILE A 127 -4.63 -7.60 8.04
N LEU A 128 -4.26 -6.41 7.57
CA LEU A 128 -4.93 -5.73 6.49
C LEU A 128 -4.11 -5.99 5.22
N LEU A 129 -4.65 -6.82 4.34
CA LEU A 129 -3.96 -7.32 3.15
C LEU A 129 -4.48 -6.59 1.92
N ALA A 130 -3.71 -5.60 1.45
CA ALA A 130 -4.10 -4.80 0.31
C ALA A 130 -3.98 -5.56 -1.02
N ASP A 131 -2.98 -6.43 -1.15
CA ASP A 131 -2.70 -7.15 -2.39
C ASP A 131 -2.35 -8.61 -2.07
N TYR A 132 -3.22 -9.52 -2.45
CA TYR A 132 -3.00 -10.96 -2.35
C TYR A 132 -2.71 -11.56 -3.71
N ASN A 133 -1.47 -11.96 -3.93
CA ASN A 133 -1.05 -12.66 -5.14
C ASN A 133 -0.36 -13.98 -4.77
N PRO A 134 -1.02 -15.13 -4.96
CA PRO A 134 -0.46 -16.44 -4.59
C PRO A 134 0.89 -16.74 -5.25
N ALA A 135 1.14 -16.24 -6.46
CA ALA A 135 2.39 -16.44 -7.17
C ALA A 135 3.62 -15.87 -6.44
N ARG A 136 3.43 -14.85 -5.59
CA ARG A 136 4.51 -14.28 -4.76
C ARG A 136 4.95 -15.18 -3.61
N TYR A 137 4.18 -16.21 -3.28
CA TYR A 137 4.39 -17.06 -2.10
C TYR A 137 5.05 -18.41 -2.40
N ASN A 138 5.58 -18.60 -3.61
CA ASN A 138 6.22 -19.86 -4.02
C ASN A 138 7.62 -20.08 -3.43
N ARG A 139 8.32 -19.00 -3.04
CA ARG A 139 9.65 -19.06 -2.41
C ARG A 139 9.56 -19.20 -0.89
N TRP A 140 10.63 -19.60 -0.23
CA TRP A 140 10.70 -19.80 1.22
C TRP A 140 10.12 -18.64 2.04
N ILE A 141 10.57 -17.41 1.76
CA ILE A 141 10.06 -16.21 2.44
C ILE A 141 8.56 -16.02 2.15
N GLY A 142 8.14 -16.25 0.92
CA GLY A 142 6.73 -16.21 0.55
C GLY A 142 5.88 -17.21 1.33
N LYS A 143 6.37 -18.44 1.50
CA LYS A 143 5.70 -19.47 2.31
C LYS A 143 5.59 -19.05 3.78
N SER A 144 6.61 -18.41 4.34
CA SER A 144 6.57 -17.87 5.70
C SER A 144 5.55 -16.72 5.84
N ILE A 145 5.45 -15.84 4.85
CA ILE A 145 4.43 -14.79 4.80
C ILE A 145 3.03 -15.41 4.70
N LEU A 146 2.83 -16.40 3.84
CA LEU A 146 1.56 -17.10 3.71
C LEU A 146 1.16 -17.80 5.01
N TRP A 147 2.12 -18.42 5.68
CA TRP A 147 1.92 -18.99 7.01
C TRP A 147 1.48 -17.93 8.01
N ALA A 148 2.14 -16.76 8.05
CA ALA A 148 1.78 -15.65 8.91
C ALA A 148 0.34 -15.18 8.66
N ILE A 149 -0.10 -15.07 7.40
CA ILE A 149 -1.47 -14.70 7.02
C ILE A 149 -2.47 -15.75 7.56
N ARG A 150 -2.13 -17.04 7.46
CA ARG A 150 -2.97 -18.13 7.99
C ARG A 150 -3.12 -18.10 9.49
N GLN A 151 -2.07 -17.73 10.22
CA GLN A 151 -2.05 -17.70 11.67
C GLN A 151 -2.63 -16.41 12.28
N ALA A 152 -2.88 -15.39 11.49
CA ALA A 152 -3.48 -14.15 11.97
C ALA A 152 -4.85 -14.41 12.60
N LYS A 153 -5.19 -13.67 13.66
CA LYS A 153 -6.51 -13.74 14.33
C LYS A 153 -7.66 -13.37 13.40
N GLY A 154 -7.38 -12.53 12.40
CA GLY A 154 -8.28 -12.20 11.31
C GLY A 154 -7.55 -11.44 10.21
N VAL A 155 -8.10 -11.49 9.01
CA VAL A 155 -7.58 -10.84 7.82
C VAL A 155 -8.67 -9.98 7.18
N VAL A 156 -8.37 -8.73 6.94
CA VAL A 156 -9.17 -7.86 6.08
C VAL A 156 -8.43 -7.67 4.77
N SER A 157 -9.07 -7.93 3.65
CA SER A 157 -8.43 -7.83 2.34
C SER A 157 -9.25 -6.97 1.37
N LEU A 158 -8.55 -6.30 0.46
CA LEU A 158 -9.17 -5.63 -0.68
C LEU A 158 -9.55 -6.61 -1.79
N SER A 159 -9.06 -7.84 -1.73
CA SER A 159 -9.33 -8.92 -2.70
C SER A 159 -10.12 -10.06 -2.06
N GLY A 160 -11.20 -10.49 -2.68
CA GLY A 160 -12.01 -11.62 -2.23
C GLY A 160 -11.30 -12.99 -2.28
N ARG A 161 -10.12 -13.09 -2.91
CA ARG A 161 -9.39 -14.35 -3.09
C ARG A 161 -8.69 -14.85 -1.81
N CYS A 162 -8.75 -14.10 -0.71
CA CYS A 162 -8.04 -14.46 0.52
C CYS A 162 -8.84 -15.39 1.45
N ASN A 163 -10.09 -15.73 1.13
CA ASN A 163 -10.97 -16.59 1.92
C ASN A 163 -10.41 -18.01 2.12
N GLU A 164 -9.65 -18.54 1.15
CA GLU A 164 -9.04 -19.87 1.22
C GLU A 164 -7.85 -19.93 2.19
N VAL A 165 -7.36 -18.77 2.64
CA VAL A 165 -6.13 -18.68 3.41
C VAL A 165 -6.39 -18.47 4.90
N ASN A 166 -7.44 -17.77 5.26
CA ASN A 166 -7.77 -17.49 6.67
C ASN A 166 -9.28 -17.60 6.90
N HIS A 167 -9.68 -18.35 7.94
CA HIS A 167 -11.10 -18.57 8.27
C HIS A 167 -11.81 -17.30 8.78
N ASN A 168 -11.08 -16.39 9.44
CA ASN A 168 -11.57 -15.10 9.89
C ASN A 168 -11.23 -14.03 8.86
N PHE A 169 -11.84 -14.13 7.69
CA PHE A 169 -11.60 -13.26 6.55
C PHE A 169 -12.78 -12.31 6.33
N SER A 170 -12.47 -11.06 6.01
CA SER A 170 -13.44 -10.06 5.55
C SER A 170 -12.89 -9.33 4.32
N CYS A 171 -13.72 -9.15 3.33
CA CYS A 171 -13.36 -8.38 2.13
C CYS A 171 -13.97 -6.98 2.18
N ILE A 172 -13.14 -5.97 1.95
CA ILE A 172 -13.59 -4.58 1.78
C ILE A 172 -13.10 -4.07 0.44
N PRO A 173 -13.96 -3.48 -0.42
CA PRO A 173 -13.57 -3.07 -1.77
C PRO A 173 -12.69 -1.81 -1.81
N GLY A 174 -12.47 -1.16 -0.69
CA GLY A 174 -11.67 0.05 -0.55
C GLY A 174 -12.17 0.97 0.55
N ILE A 175 -11.48 2.09 0.72
CA ILE A 175 -11.78 3.10 1.73
C ILE A 175 -11.78 4.47 1.05
N ILE A 176 -12.88 5.21 1.22
CA ILE A 176 -12.99 6.60 0.76
C ILE A 176 -13.25 7.48 1.99
N PRO A 177 -12.40 8.47 2.29
CA PRO A 177 -12.63 9.41 3.37
C PRO A 177 -13.91 10.20 3.14
N LYS A 178 -14.68 10.43 4.20
CA LYS A 178 -15.91 11.23 4.13
C LYS A 178 -15.67 12.64 3.58
N SER A 179 -14.51 13.22 3.87
CA SER A 179 -14.09 14.53 3.37
C SER A 179 -13.93 14.61 1.86
N LYS A 180 -13.70 13.46 1.20
CA LYS A 180 -13.56 13.37 -0.26
C LYS A 180 -14.86 12.96 -0.98
N ILE A 181 -15.91 12.67 -0.23
CA ILE A 181 -17.22 12.44 -0.82
C ILE A 181 -17.82 13.79 -1.15
N SER A 182 -17.68 14.22 -2.40
CA SER A 182 -18.34 15.42 -2.91
C SER A 182 -19.86 15.23 -2.81
N LYS A 183 -20.54 16.18 -2.19
CA LYS A 183 -22.01 16.24 -2.20
C LYS A 183 -22.57 16.61 -3.59
N GLN A 184 -21.74 17.07 -4.50
CA GLN A 184 -22.11 17.34 -5.88
C GLN A 184 -21.94 16.06 -6.73
N ILE A 185 -22.88 15.16 -6.61
CA ILE A 185 -23.19 14.28 -7.74
C ILE A 185 -23.92 15.19 -8.73
N GLY A 186 -23.15 15.92 -9.53
CA GLY A 186 -23.70 16.64 -10.68
C GLY A 186 -24.44 15.63 -11.58
N SER A 187 -25.40 16.13 -12.35
CA SER A 187 -26.02 15.31 -13.40
C SER A 187 -24.91 14.76 -14.30
N PHE A 188 -24.56 13.50 -14.12
CA PHE A 188 -23.67 12.81 -15.05
C PHE A 188 -24.41 12.79 -16.40
N HIS A 189 -24.07 13.72 -17.28
CA HIS A 189 -24.35 13.49 -18.68
C HIS A 189 -23.68 12.15 -19.02
N ARG A 190 -24.46 11.23 -19.54
CA ARG A 190 -24.01 9.89 -19.97
C ARG A 190 -23.13 10.00 -21.23
N ASN A 191 -22.10 10.84 -21.17
CA ASN A 191 -21.04 10.81 -22.14
C ASN A 191 -20.30 9.50 -21.92
N LYS A 192 -20.02 8.76 -22.96
CA LYS A 192 -19.24 7.52 -22.93
C LYS A 192 -17.78 7.85 -22.58
N CYS A 193 -17.54 8.33 -21.37
CA CYS A 193 -16.23 8.72 -20.85
C CYS A 193 -15.74 7.67 -19.85
N PHE A 194 -14.51 7.24 -20.04
CA PHE A 194 -13.85 6.22 -19.22
C PHE A 194 -12.51 6.76 -18.70
N LEU A 195 -12.15 6.40 -17.49
CA LEU A 195 -10.88 6.77 -16.89
C LEU A 195 -10.07 5.52 -16.59
N LEU A 196 -8.85 5.45 -17.14
CA LEU A 196 -7.83 4.52 -16.70
C LEU A 196 -6.79 5.30 -15.88
N SER A 197 -6.74 5.02 -14.56
CA SER A 197 -5.85 5.73 -13.65
C SER A 197 -4.90 4.76 -12.95
N GLY A 198 -3.64 5.20 -12.75
CA GLY A 198 -2.61 4.43 -12.04
C GLY A 198 -1.27 4.46 -12.75
N THR A 199 -0.47 3.40 -12.57
CA THR A 199 0.79 3.30 -13.32
C THR A 199 0.51 2.86 -14.75
N LEU A 200 0.80 3.71 -15.71
CA LEU A 200 0.57 3.48 -17.13
C LEU A 200 1.78 2.77 -17.76
N ASN A 201 1.75 1.45 -17.77
CA ASN A 201 2.78 0.60 -18.37
C ASN A 201 2.16 -0.68 -18.96
N LYS A 202 2.97 -1.46 -19.66
CA LYS A 202 2.54 -2.69 -20.34
C LYS A 202 1.79 -3.68 -19.44
N ASN A 203 2.07 -3.69 -18.13
CA ASN A 203 1.52 -4.68 -17.18
C ASN A 203 0.17 -4.25 -16.58
N THR A 204 -0.33 -3.06 -16.85
CA THR A 204 -1.53 -2.49 -16.21
C THR A 204 -2.79 -2.57 -17.08
N GLY A 205 -2.74 -3.31 -18.18
CA GLY A 205 -3.87 -3.46 -19.09
C GLY A 205 -4.13 -2.26 -20.00
N ILE A 206 -3.21 -1.27 -20.00
CA ILE A 206 -3.36 -0.08 -20.85
C ILE A 206 -3.40 -0.44 -22.33
N GLU A 207 -2.62 -1.43 -22.81
CA GLU A 207 -2.60 -1.84 -24.20
C GLU A 207 -3.98 -2.36 -24.64
N LEU A 208 -4.63 -3.16 -23.79
CA LEU A 208 -5.99 -3.63 -24.03
C LEU A 208 -6.98 -2.46 -24.10
N ALA A 209 -6.89 -1.50 -23.16
CA ALA A 209 -7.74 -0.32 -23.18
C ALA A 209 -7.53 0.50 -24.46
N LEU A 210 -6.29 0.76 -24.86
CA LEU A 210 -5.97 1.47 -26.08
C LEU A 210 -6.53 0.76 -27.32
N ASP A 211 -6.39 -0.55 -27.41
CA ASP A 211 -6.90 -1.32 -28.56
C ASP A 211 -8.41 -1.30 -28.64
N VAL A 212 -9.10 -1.32 -27.51
CA VAL A 212 -10.56 -1.18 -27.47
C VAL A 212 -10.99 0.23 -27.93
N PHE A 213 -10.38 1.29 -27.38
CA PHE A 213 -10.83 2.67 -27.64
C PHE A 213 -10.42 3.21 -29.00
N LYS A 214 -9.39 2.66 -29.66
CA LYS A 214 -9.11 2.91 -31.08
C LYS A 214 -10.28 2.53 -31.98
N ASN A 215 -11.09 1.56 -31.58
CA ASN A 215 -12.21 1.03 -32.34
C ASN A 215 -13.59 1.60 -31.91
N ILE A 216 -13.63 2.49 -30.90
CA ILE A 216 -14.84 3.10 -30.36
C ILE A 216 -14.69 4.63 -30.36
N PRO A 217 -14.77 5.29 -31.52
CA PRO A 217 -14.50 6.73 -31.65
C PRO A 217 -15.52 7.62 -30.94
N ASP A 218 -16.71 7.13 -30.62
CA ASP A 218 -17.76 7.81 -29.88
C ASP A 218 -17.67 7.68 -28.36
N ALA A 219 -16.60 7.02 -27.86
CA ALA A 219 -16.25 6.94 -26.45
C ALA A 219 -14.89 7.57 -26.19
N THR A 220 -14.77 8.32 -25.10
CA THR A 220 -13.52 8.99 -24.71
C THR A 220 -12.82 8.22 -23.60
N LEU A 221 -11.54 7.92 -23.79
CA LEU A 221 -10.66 7.35 -22.77
C LEU A 221 -9.73 8.42 -22.21
N PHE A 222 -9.84 8.67 -20.91
CA PHE A 222 -8.90 9.49 -20.17
C PHE A 222 -7.84 8.60 -19.52
N LEU A 223 -6.56 8.91 -19.73
CA LEU A 223 -5.41 8.25 -19.12
C LEU A 223 -4.78 9.20 -18.11
N SER A 224 -4.63 8.76 -16.86
CA SER A 224 -4.05 9.59 -15.80
C SER A 224 -3.15 8.76 -14.89
N GLY A 225 -1.95 9.24 -14.61
CA GLY A 225 -1.03 8.60 -13.64
C GLY A 225 0.42 8.65 -14.05
N MET A 226 1.23 7.82 -13.36
CA MET A 226 2.66 7.74 -13.65
C MET A 226 2.91 6.92 -14.91
N ILE A 227 3.68 7.48 -15.82
CA ILE A 227 4.07 6.83 -17.08
C ILE A 227 5.55 6.45 -16.95
N SER A 228 5.91 5.23 -17.34
CA SER A 228 7.32 4.87 -17.49
C SER A 228 7.92 5.53 -18.74
N ASP A 229 9.17 6.00 -18.65
CA ASP A 229 9.82 6.77 -19.71
C ASP A 229 9.83 6.05 -21.07
N ASP A 230 10.00 4.74 -21.04
CA ASP A 230 9.97 3.85 -22.22
C ASP A 230 8.58 3.72 -22.86
N TYR A 231 7.53 4.13 -22.13
CA TYR A 231 6.14 4.02 -22.61
C TYR A 231 5.53 5.37 -22.99
N LYS A 232 6.14 6.48 -22.55
CA LYS A 232 5.63 7.84 -22.74
C LYS A 232 5.50 8.20 -24.23
N ILE A 233 6.55 8.00 -25.00
CA ILE A 233 6.59 8.31 -26.45
C ILE A 233 5.47 7.57 -27.19
N LYS A 234 5.30 6.27 -26.90
CA LYS A 234 4.25 5.45 -27.52
C LYS A 234 2.84 5.97 -27.20
N LEU A 235 2.61 6.42 -25.96
CA LEU A 235 1.32 6.97 -25.56
C LEU A 235 1.03 8.32 -26.24
N GLU A 236 2.01 9.19 -26.30
CA GLU A 236 1.91 10.48 -26.97
C GLU A 236 1.55 10.31 -28.46
N GLU A 237 2.23 9.41 -29.19
CA GLU A 237 1.92 9.07 -30.57
C GLU A 237 0.47 8.58 -30.76
N ILE A 238 0.00 7.72 -29.85
CA ILE A 238 -1.39 7.21 -29.89
C ILE A 238 -2.38 8.32 -29.63
N CYS A 239 -2.15 9.19 -28.63
CA CYS A 239 -3.02 10.31 -28.31
C CYS A 239 -3.07 11.35 -29.45
N GLN A 240 -1.98 11.57 -30.17
CA GLN A 240 -1.97 12.42 -31.36
C GLN A 240 -2.83 11.84 -32.49
N LYS A 241 -2.79 10.52 -32.67
CA LYS A 241 -3.52 9.82 -33.74
C LYS A 241 -5.02 9.64 -33.44
N TYR A 242 -5.39 9.42 -32.19
CA TYR A 242 -6.76 9.11 -31.78
C TYR A 242 -7.30 10.18 -30.82
N LYS A 243 -8.13 11.10 -31.35
CA LYS A 243 -8.66 12.25 -30.58
C LYS A 243 -9.53 11.89 -29.39
N ASN A 244 -10.06 10.68 -29.34
CA ASN A 244 -10.85 10.14 -28.25
C ASN A 244 -10.01 9.49 -27.14
N ILE A 245 -8.69 9.51 -27.25
CA ILE A 245 -7.76 9.04 -26.20
C ILE A 245 -6.97 10.25 -25.70
N ILE A 246 -7.15 10.60 -24.44
CA ILE A 246 -6.63 11.84 -23.84
C ILE A 246 -5.71 11.47 -22.69
N LEU A 247 -4.47 11.94 -22.76
CA LEU A 247 -3.49 11.80 -21.70
C LEU A 247 -3.51 13.04 -20.81
N TYR A 248 -3.75 12.83 -19.49
CA TYR A 248 -3.58 13.84 -18.46
C TYR A 248 -2.22 13.66 -17.81
N GLU A 249 -1.29 14.55 -18.08
CA GLU A 249 -0.04 14.67 -17.32
C GLU A 249 -0.33 15.32 -15.96
N GLN A 250 0.15 14.71 -14.88
CA GLN A 250 0.15 15.27 -13.53
C GLN A 250 1.48 15.89 -13.20
#